data_811800e4bfe0768178d1ecffbe72d7c9
#
_entry.id   811800e4bfe0768178d1ecffbe72d7c9
#
_cell.length_a   1.000
_cell.length_b   1.000
_cell.length_c   1.000
_cell.angle_alpha   90.00
_cell.angle_beta   90.00
_cell.angle_gamma   90.00
#
_symmetry.space_group_name_H-M   'P 1'
#
loop_
_entity.id
_entity.type
_entity.pdbx_description
1 polymer ?
#
loop_
_entity_poly.entity_id
_entity_poly.type
_entity_poly.pdbx_seq_one_letter_code
_entity_poly.pdbx_strand_id
1 'polypeptide(L)'
;MAEQMTWTNEPIERLPQFSPYLVNFNALVKHEGGPANAFPDAMRCIDLDAYEKGLKKGCHHPTVDAVIGVFSGKISELVLVELRLNYEKADNLSPTKLEKKVSCSKDILSGCGKLHPIVYFVFNKQVQPKARNWFARAKWGGKKNFKAITIPELNQLISSADS
;
A
#
# COMPACT_ATOMS: atom_id res chain seq x y z
N MET A 1 1.60 10.55 20.10
CA MET A 1 0.62 9.47 19.79
C MET A 1 0.41 9.39 18.30
N ALA A 2 0.40 8.18 17.78
CA ALA A 2 0.07 8.01 16.38
C ALA A 2 -1.42 8.33 16.17
N GLU A 3 -1.73 9.13 15.17
CA GLU A 3 -3.12 9.41 14.82
C GLU A 3 -3.78 8.13 14.30
N GLN A 4 -4.98 7.85 14.80
CA GLN A 4 -5.78 6.75 14.33
C GLN A 4 -6.29 7.04 12.92
N MET A 5 -6.01 6.13 11.99
CA MET A 5 -6.60 6.17 10.66
C MET A 5 -7.82 5.27 10.60
N THR A 6 -8.79 5.65 9.80
CA THR A 6 -9.96 4.82 9.53
C THR A 6 -10.11 4.66 8.03
N TRP A 7 -10.23 3.43 7.54
CA TRP A 7 -10.39 3.20 6.11
C TRP A 7 -11.69 3.82 5.60
N THR A 8 -11.66 4.30 4.37
CA THR A 8 -12.83 4.79 3.66
C THR A 8 -12.59 4.69 2.17
N ASN A 9 -13.59 4.31 1.41
CA ASN A 9 -13.47 4.22 -0.04
C ASN A 9 -13.60 5.58 -0.73
N GLU A 10 -14.06 6.60 -0.03
CA GLU A 10 -14.40 7.89 -0.63
C GLU A 10 -13.26 8.50 -1.45
N PRO A 11 -12.03 8.63 -0.94
CA PRO A 11 -10.98 9.31 -1.72
C PRO A 11 -10.56 8.55 -2.98
N ILE A 12 -10.79 7.25 -3.07
CA ILE A 12 -10.44 6.49 -4.28
C ILE A 12 -11.64 6.40 -5.24
N GLU A 13 -12.87 6.36 -4.73
CA GLU A 13 -14.07 6.26 -5.56
C GLU A 13 -14.35 7.54 -6.36
N ARG A 14 -13.86 8.69 -5.89
CA ARG A 14 -14.05 9.95 -6.59
C ARG A 14 -13.05 10.19 -7.72
N LEU A 15 -12.15 9.24 -8.00
CA LEU A 15 -11.12 9.37 -9.05
C LEU A 15 -11.55 8.55 -10.27
N PRO A 16 -12.20 9.17 -11.26
CA PRO A 16 -12.80 8.43 -12.39
C PRO A 16 -11.79 7.65 -13.21
N GLN A 17 -10.55 8.12 -13.31
CA GLN A 17 -9.51 7.45 -14.10
C GLN A 17 -9.15 6.08 -13.54
N PHE A 18 -9.39 5.83 -12.24
CA PHE A 18 -9.10 4.54 -11.61
C PHE A 18 -10.31 3.65 -11.47
N SER A 19 -11.50 4.11 -11.90
CA SER A 19 -12.74 3.35 -11.72
C SER A 19 -12.67 1.91 -12.23
N PRO A 20 -12.08 1.61 -13.41
CA PRO A 20 -11.96 0.22 -13.86
C PRO A 20 -10.99 -0.64 -13.03
N TYR A 21 -10.20 -0.01 -12.17
CA TYR A 21 -9.16 -0.68 -11.38
C TYR A 21 -9.47 -0.68 -9.90
N LEU A 22 -10.68 -0.29 -9.52
CA LEU A 22 -11.16 -0.42 -8.15
C LEU A 22 -11.56 -1.88 -7.92
N VAL A 23 -10.88 -2.51 -6.98
CA VAL A 23 -11.11 -3.93 -6.67
C VAL A 23 -11.31 -4.10 -5.18
N ASN A 24 -11.85 -5.25 -4.77
CA ASN A 24 -11.98 -5.60 -3.37
C ASN A 24 -10.59 -5.81 -2.77
N PHE A 25 -10.31 -5.17 -1.62
CA PHE A 25 -8.98 -5.25 -1.02
C PHE A 25 -8.65 -6.66 -0.54
N ASN A 26 -9.60 -7.38 0.05
CA ASN A 26 -9.41 -8.78 0.45
C ASN A 26 -9.02 -9.65 -0.75
N ALA A 27 -9.65 -9.43 -1.90
CA ALA A 27 -9.36 -10.20 -3.10
C ALA A 27 -7.92 -9.97 -3.59
N LEU A 28 -7.45 -8.72 -3.54
CA LEU A 28 -6.07 -8.42 -3.92
C LEU A 28 -5.07 -9.02 -2.93
N VAL A 29 -5.35 -8.91 -1.63
CA VAL A 29 -4.50 -9.51 -0.59
C VAL A 29 -4.39 -11.03 -0.79
N LYS A 30 -5.51 -11.70 -1.05
CA LYS A 30 -5.52 -13.13 -1.34
C LYS A 30 -4.69 -13.48 -2.58
N HIS A 31 -4.85 -12.69 -3.63
CA HIS A 31 -4.09 -12.88 -4.88
C HIS A 31 -2.58 -12.79 -4.63
N GLU A 32 -2.16 -11.93 -3.73
CA GLU A 32 -0.75 -11.73 -3.37
C GLU A 32 -0.26 -12.71 -2.29
N GLY A 33 -1.07 -13.71 -1.94
CA GLY A 33 -0.66 -14.78 -1.03
C GLY A 33 -1.07 -14.60 0.42
N GLY A 34 -1.91 -13.62 0.70
CA GLY A 34 -2.40 -13.36 2.05
C GLY A 34 -3.73 -14.04 2.37
N PRO A 35 -4.27 -13.78 3.57
CA PRO A 35 -5.56 -14.32 3.98
C PRO A 35 -6.72 -13.73 3.18
N ALA A 36 -7.84 -14.48 3.09
CA ALA A 36 -8.98 -14.10 2.27
C ALA A 36 -9.90 -13.07 2.92
N ASN A 37 -9.95 -13.00 4.25
CA ASN A 37 -10.97 -12.25 4.98
C ASN A 37 -10.40 -11.39 6.11
N ALA A 38 -9.22 -10.80 5.91
CA ALA A 38 -8.56 -10.01 6.96
C ALA A 38 -9.17 -8.62 7.14
N PHE A 39 -9.85 -8.11 6.12
CA PHE A 39 -10.39 -6.73 6.09
C PHE A 39 -11.91 -6.77 5.88
N PRO A 40 -12.61 -5.63 6.15
CA PRO A 40 -14.04 -5.56 5.85
C PRO A 40 -14.34 -5.84 4.37
N ASP A 41 -15.44 -6.55 4.10
CA ASP A 41 -15.81 -6.94 2.74
C ASP A 41 -16.05 -5.74 1.82
N ALA A 42 -16.50 -4.62 2.38
CA ALA A 42 -16.79 -3.41 1.62
C ALA A 42 -15.53 -2.62 1.25
N MET A 43 -14.38 -2.95 1.84
CA MET A 43 -13.15 -2.19 1.61
C MET A 43 -12.58 -2.44 0.22
N ARG A 44 -12.35 -1.37 -0.52
CA ARG A 44 -11.80 -1.39 -1.87
C ARG A 44 -10.42 -0.76 -1.90
N CYS A 45 -9.71 -0.98 -2.99
CA CYS A 45 -8.43 -0.35 -3.26
C CYS A 45 -8.29 -0.09 -4.76
N ILE A 46 -7.34 0.74 -5.14
CA ILE A 46 -6.92 0.86 -6.53
C ILE A 46 -5.85 -0.20 -6.76
N ASP A 47 -6.06 -1.09 -7.73
CA ASP A 47 -5.03 -2.01 -8.22
C ASP A 47 -4.10 -1.22 -9.14
N LEU A 48 -3.06 -0.64 -8.58
CA LEU A 48 -2.20 0.31 -9.29
C LEU A 48 -1.35 -0.36 -10.36
N ASP A 49 -0.93 -1.58 -10.11
CA ASP A 49 -0.17 -2.36 -11.10
C ASP A 49 -1.03 -2.65 -12.35
N ALA A 50 -2.29 -3.03 -12.14
CA ALA A 50 -3.22 -3.24 -13.25
C ALA A 50 -3.48 -1.94 -14.02
N TYR A 51 -3.61 -0.81 -13.32
CA TYR A 51 -3.77 0.49 -13.97
C TYR A 51 -2.57 0.80 -14.87
N GLU A 52 -1.35 0.63 -14.37
CA GLU A 52 -0.14 0.92 -15.14
C GLU A 52 -0.04 0.03 -16.39
N LYS A 53 -0.35 -1.25 -16.24
CA LYS A 53 -0.36 -2.20 -17.36
C LYS A 53 -1.45 -1.84 -18.38
N GLY A 54 -2.58 -1.34 -17.91
CA GLY A 54 -3.70 -0.95 -18.75
C GLY A 54 -3.45 0.27 -19.64
N LEU A 55 -2.43 1.07 -19.32
CA LEU A 55 -2.07 2.25 -20.12
C LEU A 55 -1.44 1.89 -21.47
N LYS A 56 -1.07 0.63 -21.67
CA LYS A 56 -0.53 0.11 -22.96
C LYS A 56 0.63 0.93 -23.51
N LYS A 57 1.48 1.43 -22.63
CA LYS A 57 2.70 2.12 -23.03
C LYS A 57 3.74 1.13 -23.51
N GLY A 58 4.74 1.60 -24.26
CA GLY A 58 5.86 0.77 -24.67
C GLY A 58 6.72 0.24 -23.53
N CYS A 59 6.63 0.85 -22.34
CA CYS A 59 7.30 0.36 -21.13
C CYS A 59 6.37 0.51 -19.94
N HIS A 60 6.50 -0.41 -18.97
CA HIS A 60 5.76 -0.36 -17.72
C HIS A 60 6.66 0.22 -16.63
N HIS A 61 6.13 1.16 -15.85
CA HIS A 61 6.80 1.64 -14.67
C HIS A 61 6.42 0.78 -13.46
N PRO A 62 7.37 0.46 -12.58
CA PRO A 62 7.03 -0.31 -11.38
C PRO A 62 6.19 0.55 -10.45
N THR A 63 5.18 -0.06 -9.85
CA THR A 63 4.30 0.61 -8.88
C THR A 63 4.13 -0.26 -7.64
N VAL A 64 3.65 0.35 -6.54
CA VAL A 64 3.13 -0.43 -5.42
C VAL A 64 1.86 -1.15 -5.86
N ASP A 65 1.47 -2.17 -5.10
CA ASP A 65 0.33 -3.02 -5.48
C ASP A 65 -1.01 -2.32 -5.34
N ALA A 66 -1.19 -1.56 -4.27
CA ALA A 66 -2.50 -1.01 -3.93
C ALA A 66 -2.43 0.41 -3.40
N VAL A 67 -3.52 1.13 -3.62
CA VAL A 67 -3.78 2.41 -2.96
C VAL A 67 -5.10 2.28 -2.24
N ILE A 68 -5.10 2.53 -0.93
CA ILE A 68 -6.33 2.52 -0.12
C ILE A 68 -6.64 3.93 0.33
N GLY A 69 -7.90 4.19 0.66
CA GLY A 69 -8.33 5.46 1.21
C GLY A 69 -8.50 5.38 2.72
N VAL A 70 -8.12 6.45 3.41
CA VAL A 70 -8.30 6.56 4.86
C VAL A 70 -8.74 7.97 5.23
N PHE A 71 -9.35 8.09 6.40
CA PHE A 71 -9.44 9.36 7.13
C PHE A 71 -8.34 9.38 8.18
N SER A 72 -7.53 10.42 8.16
CA SER A 72 -6.55 10.71 9.21
C SER A 72 -7.04 11.96 9.92
N GLY A 73 -7.69 11.78 11.06
CA GLY A 73 -8.45 12.87 11.68
C GLY A 73 -9.62 13.27 10.80
N LYS A 74 -9.64 14.51 10.31
CA LYS A 74 -10.71 15.05 9.45
C LYS A 74 -10.35 15.07 7.96
N ILE A 75 -9.15 14.60 7.62
CA ILE A 75 -8.61 14.72 6.26
C ILE A 75 -8.59 13.34 5.63
N SER A 76 -9.14 13.22 4.42
CA SER A 76 -9.00 11.98 3.66
C SER A 76 -7.64 11.95 2.97
N GLU A 77 -7.02 10.76 2.99
CA GLU A 77 -5.70 10.57 2.41
C GLU A 77 -5.65 9.28 1.61
N LEU A 78 -4.71 9.23 0.67
CA LEU A 78 -4.40 8.04 -0.11
C LEU A 78 -3.16 7.39 0.51
N VAL A 79 -3.26 6.10 0.81
CA VAL A 79 -2.17 5.32 1.42
C VAL A 79 -1.64 4.31 0.42
N LEU A 80 -0.33 4.33 0.18
CA LEU A 80 0.32 3.37 -0.70
C LEU A 80 0.67 2.11 0.09
N VAL A 81 0.33 0.95 -0.47
CA VAL A 81 0.54 -0.35 0.15
C VAL A 81 1.20 -1.29 -0.85
N GLU A 82 2.34 -1.85 -0.46
CA GLU A 82 3.02 -2.90 -1.22
C GLU A 82 2.86 -4.23 -0.49
N LEU A 83 2.38 -5.24 -1.19
CA LEU A 83 2.09 -6.56 -0.60
C LEU A 83 3.20 -7.54 -0.94
N ARG A 84 3.98 -7.94 0.06
CA ARG A 84 5.10 -8.87 -0.07
C ARG A 84 4.84 -10.15 0.73
N LEU A 85 3.64 -10.70 0.58
CA LEU A 85 3.14 -11.79 1.42
C LEU A 85 3.72 -13.15 1.06
N ASN A 86 4.22 -13.30 -0.17
CA ASN A 86 4.85 -14.53 -0.64
C ASN A 86 6.37 -14.56 -0.45
N TYR A 87 6.94 -13.54 0.17
CA TYR A 87 8.39 -13.50 0.39
C TYR A 87 8.80 -14.51 1.45
N GLU A 88 9.86 -15.23 1.18
CA GLU A 88 10.47 -16.17 2.13
C GLU A 88 11.63 -15.54 2.87
N LYS A 89 12.30 -14.56 2.26
CA LYS A 89 13.50 -13.90 2.81
C LYS A 89 13.48 -12.41 2.55
N ALA A 90 13.89 -11.65 3.54
CA ALA A 90 14.07 -10.20 3.39
C ALA A 90 15.28 -9.84 2.52
N ASP A 91 16.21 -10.76 2.34
CA ASP A 91 17.46 -10.53 1.62
C ASP A 91 17.28 -10.19 0.13
N ASN A 92 16.11 -10.52 -0.43
CA ASN A 92 15.81 -10.26 -1.84
C ASN A 92 15.31 -8.83 -2.09
N LEU A 93 15.24 -8.01 -1.06
CA LEU A 93 14.79 -6.63 -1.18
C LEU A 93 15.90 -5.73 -1.72
N SER A 94 15.52 -4.74 -2.52
CA SER A 94 16.45 -3.76 -3.07
C SER A 94 15.93 -2.36 -2.76
N PRO A 95 16.70 -1.52 -2.02
CA PRO A 95 16.24 -0.16 -1.72
C PRO A 95 15.92 0.64 -2.96
N THR A 96 16.77 0.57 -3.99
CA THR A 96 16.59 1.30 -5.25
C THR A 96 15.28 0.92 -5.93
N LYS A 97 14.97 -0.39 -5.97
CA LYS A 97 13.74 -0.87 -6.60
C LYS A 97 12.50 -0.44 -5.82
N LEU A 98 12.54 -0.51 -4.48
CA LEU A 98 11.42 -0.08 -3.66
C LEU A 98 11.19 1.42 -3.78
N GLU A 99 12.25 2.22 -3.76
CA GLU A 99 12.14 3.66 -3.93
C GLU A 99 11.52 4.00 -5.28
N LYS A 100 11.91 3.30 -6.34
CA LYS A 100 11.37 3.52 -7.69
C LYS A 100 9.89 3.20 -7.76
N LYS A 101 9.45 2.10 -7.14
CA LYS A 101 8.03 1.75 -7.06
C LYS A 101 7.23 2.86 -6.41
N VAL A 102 7.72 3.39 -5.30
CA VAL A 102 7.03 4.45 -4.57
C VAL A 102 7.03 5.75 -5.37
N SER A 103 8.16 6.13 -5.95
CA SER A 103 8.29 7.34 -6.76
C SER A 103 7.34 7.32 -7.96
N CYS A 104 7.32 6.22 -8.71
CA CYS A 104 6.42 6.09 -9.86
C CYS A 104 4.95 6.13 -9.43
N SER A 105 4.64 5.50 -8.30
CA SER A 105 3.27 5.52 -7.76
C SER A 105 2.84 6.94 -7.37
N LYS A 106 3.71 7.69 -6.73
CA LYS A 106 3.43 9.08 -6.35
C LYS A 106 3.21 9.95 -7.59
N ASP A 107 3.98 9.73 -8.65
CA ASP A 107 3.80 10.46 -9.91
C ASP A 107 2.43 10.19 -10.52
N ILE A 108 1.99 8.93 -10.54
CA ILE A 108 0.66 8.56 -11.04
C ILE A 108 -0.44 9.24 -10.24
N LEU A 109 -0.26 9.34 -8.91
CA LEU A 109 -1.27 9.90 -8.01
C LEU A 109 -1.16 11.41 -7.84
N SER A 110 -0.22 12.05 -8.52
CA SER A 110 -0.05 13.51 -8.45
C SER A 110 -1.35 14.22 -8.84
N GLY A 111 -1.81 15.12 -7.97
CA GLY A 111 -3.06 15.85 -8.18
C GLY A 111 -4.33 15.07 -7.84
N CYS A 112 -4.22 13.82 -7.40
CA CYS A 112 -5.38 12.98 -7.08
C CYS A 112 -5.90 13.18 -5.65
N GLY A 113 -5.11 13.78 -4.79
CA GLY A 113 -5.46 14.00 -3.39
C GLY A 113 -4.22 14.01 -2.53
N LYS A 114 -4.44 14.13 -1.22
CA LYS A 114 -3.34 14.13 -0.26
C LYS A 114 -2.83 12.70 -0.06
N LEU A 115 -1.51 12.53 -0.22
CA LEU A 115 -0.88 11.24 0.06
C LEU A 115 -0.49 11.18 1.54
N HIS A 116 -0.80 10.04 2.17
CA HIS A 116 -0.34 9.76 3.52
C HIS A 116 1.20 9.68 3.51
N PRO A 117 1.88 10.26 4.52
CA PRO A 117 3.34 10.32 4.49
C PRO A 117 4.05 8.97 4.61
N ILE A 118 3.39 7.96 5.20
CA ILE A 118 3.99 6.64 5.39
C ILE A 118 3.53 5.70 4.30
N VAL A 119 4.48 4.96 3.72
CA VAL A 119 4.21 3.86 2.78
C VAL A 119 4.37 2.54 3.53
N TYR A 120 3.37 1.68 3.42
CA TYR A 120 3.38 0.40 4.14
C TYR A 120 3.76 -0.75 3.21
N PHE A 121 4.74 -1.53 3.66
CA PHE A 121 5.17 -2.76 3.01
C PHE A 121 4.73 -3.91 3.90
N VAL A 122 3.85 -4.76 3.38
CA VAL A 122 3.17 -5.78 4.19
C VAL A 122 3.82 -7.14 3.92
N PHE A 123 4.33 -7.76 4.99
CA PHE A 123 5.02 -9.05 4.93
C PHE A 123 4.26 -10.08 5.78
N ASN A 124 4.53 -11.36 5.53
CA ASN A 124 4.01 -12.41 6.41
C ASN A 124 4.73 -12.37 7.76
N LYS A 125 4.19 -13.10 8.75
CA LYS A 125 4.71 -13.10 10.13
C LYS A 125 6.17 -13.55 10.23
N GLN A 126 6.57 -14.49 9.38
CA GLN A 126 7.92 -15.06 9.45
C GLN A 126 8.97 -14.07 8.94
N VAL A 127 8.63 -13.31 7.92
CA VAL A 127 9.58 -12.39 7.26
C VAL A 127 9.57 -10.99 7.87
N GLN A 128 8.43 -10.56 8.43
CA GLN A 128 8.25 -9.18 8.87
C GLN A 128 9.34 -8.69 9.86
N PRO A 129 9.73 -9.44 10.91
CA PRO A 129 10.78 -8.94 11.80
C PRO A 129 12.11 -8.70 11.10
N LYS A 130 12.49 -9.58 10.18
CA LYS A 130 13.71 -9.42 9.39
C LYS A 130 13.60 -8.25 8.40
N ALA A 131 12.43 -8.09 7.80
CA ALA A 131 12.17 -6.97 6.90
C ALA A 131 12.26 -5.64 7.63
N ARG A 132 11.70 -5.55 8.83
CA ARG A 132 11.79 -4.33 9.64
C ARG A 132 13.24 -3.97 9.95
N ASN A 133 14.06 -4.95 10.33
CA ASN A 133 15.47 -4.73 10.57
C ASN A 133 16.21 -4.33 9.30
N TRP A 134 15.87 -4.97 8.18
CA TRP A 134 16.45 -4.64 6.88
C TRP A 134 16.10 -3.19 6.50
N PHE A 135 14.85 -2.76 6.71
CA PHE A 135 14.41 -1.39 6.41
C PHE A 135 15.20 -0.37 7.24
N ALA A 136 15.47 -0.69 8.51
CA ALA A 136 16.22 0.19 9.41
C ALA A 136 17.68 0.36 8.99
N ARG A 137 18.27 -0.67 8.34
CA ARG A 137 19.68 -0.67 7.92
C ARG A 137 19.89 -0.32 6.45
N ALA A 138 18.82 -0.32 5.64
CA ALA A 138 18.92 -0.10 4.22
C ALA A 138 19.46 1.30 3.91
N LYS A 139 20.27 1.37 2.87
CA LYS A 139 20.80 2.66 2.39
C LYS A 139 19.82 3.26 1.41
N TRP A 140 18.88 4.03 1.95
CA TRP A 140 17.90 4.75 1.15
C TRP A 140 18.54 6.00 0.53
N GLY A 141 18.01 6.43 -0.61
CA GLY A 141 18.44 7.66 -1.27
C GLY A 141 17.86 8.91 -0.61
N GLY A 142 17.92 8.98 0.71
CA GLY A 142 17.36 10.04 1.52
C GLY A 142 16.50 9.48 2.64
N LYS A 143 15.93 10.35 3.46
CA LYS A 143 15.03 9.92 4.54
C LYS A 143 13.73 9.39 3.94
N LYS A 144 13.36 8.15 4.28
CA LYS A 144 12.15 7.51 3.80
C LYS A 144 11.22 7.15 4.95
N ASN A 145 9.93 7.34 4.73
CA ASN A 145 8.88 6.94 5.68
C ASN A 145 8.27 5.62 5.21
N PHE A 146 9.08 4.58 5.14
CA PHE A 146 8.66 3.23 4.75
C PHE A 146 8.59 2.36 5.98
N LYS A 147 7.48 1.64 6.16
CA LYS A 147 7.32 0.72 7.30
C LYS A 147 6.99 -0.68 6.83
N ALA A 148 7.68 -1.66 7.43
CA ALA A 148 7.43 -3.08 7.21
C ALA A 148 6.49 -3.58 8.30
N ILE A 149 5.29 -4.01 7.94
CA ILE A 149 4.24 -4.42 8.86
C ILE A 149 3.63 -5.75 8.43
N THR A 150 2.76 -6.31 9.28
CA THR A 150 1.97 -7.51 8.97
C THR A 150 0.53 -7.12 8.62
N ILE A 151 -0.25 -8.09 8.10
CA ILE A 151 -1.67 -7.89 7.81
C ILE A 151 -2.45 -7.48 9.07
N PRO A 152 -2.32 -8.18 10.23
CA PRO A 152 -3.02 -7.73 11.43
C PRO A 152 -2.66 -6.32 11.86
N GLU A 153 -1.39 -5.93 11.72
CA GLU A 153 -0.97 -4.58 12.06
C GLU A 153 -1.61 -3.53 11.13
N LEU A 154 -1.69 -3.82 9.82
CA LEU A 154 -2.35 -2.91 8.89
C LEU A 154 -3.83 -2.77 9.24
N ASN A 155 -4.51 -3.90 9.50
CA ASN A 155 -5.92 -3.88 9.87
C ASN A 155 -6.15 -3.02 11.12
N GLN A 156 -5.30 -3.17 12.12
CA GLN A 156 -5.39 -2.37 13.35
C GLN A 156 -5.21 -0.87 13.09
N LEU A 157 -4.25 -0.52 12.21
CA LEU A 157 -3.98 0.88 11.89
C LEU A 157 -5.16 1.60 11.25
N ILE A 158 -5.97 0.89 10.48
CA ILE A 158 -7.06 1.48 9.68
C ILE A 158 -8.45 1.10 10.18
N SER A 159 -8.53 0.47 11.35
CA SER A 159 -9.81 0.12 11.96
C SER A 159 -10.44 1.32 12.62
N SER A 160 -11.77 1.32 12.71
CA SER A 160 -12.51 2.37 13.42
C SER A 160 -12.09 2.42 14.89
N ALA A 161 -11.90 3.65 15.40
CA ALA A 161 -11.56 3.89 16.80
C ALA A 161 -12.69 3.44 17.76
N ASP A 162 -13.91 3.26 17.24
CA ASP A 162 -15.08 2.88 18.03
C ASP A 162 -15.29 1.38 18.12
N SER A 163 -14.39 0.58 17.59
CA SER A 163 -14.49 -0.87 17.64
C SER A 163 -14.12 -1.43 19.00
#